data_dc30dd48889e05da0145915073ff7362
#
_entry.id   dc30dd48889e05da0145915073ff7362
#
_cell.length_a   1.000
_cell.length_b   1.000
_cell.length_c   1.000
_cell.angle_alpha   90.00
_cell.angle_beta   90.00
_cell.angle_gamma   90.00
#
_symmetry.space_group_name_H-M   'P 1'
#
loop_
_entity.id
_entity.type
_entity.pdbx_description
1 polymer ?
#
loop_
_entity_poly.entity_id
_entity_poly.type
_entity_poly.pdbx_seq_one_letter_code
_entity_poly.pdbx_strand_id
1 'polypeptide(L)'
;CHEMTDKPFGVNLTFLPGFQEPDYPGYIKAIVEGGIKIVETAGRSPEAYMPDLKGAGIKVIHKCTSVRHSLKAEKIGCDAVSVDGFECGGHPGEDDIPNMILLPRAAEELSIPFVASGGMGNGQQLAAALSMGADGINMGTRFIATQEAPVHQNVKDALVAASELDT
;
A
#
# COMPACT_ATOMS: atom_id res chain seq x y z
N CYS A 1 -13.75 -2.33 13.35
CA CYS A 1 -13.03 -1.03 13.39
C CYS A 1 -13.94 0.11 13.83
N HIS A 2 -15.17 0.27 13.29
CA HIS A 2 -16.09 1.36 13.66
C HIS A 2 -16.37 1.47 15.17
N GLU A 3 -16.37 0.34 15.88
CA GLU A 3 -16.53 0.30 17.35
C GLU A 3 -15.25 0.69 18.11
N MET A 4 -14.11 0.73 17.44
CA MET A 4 -12.79 0.96 18.05
C MET A 4 -12.27 2.37 17.81
N THR A 5 -12.74 3.05 16.76
CA THR A 5 -12.25 4.39 16.39
C THR A 5 -13.29 5.16 15.58
N ASP A 6 -13.32 6.47 15.77
CA ASP A 6 -14.05 7.45 14.98
C ASP A 6 -13.18 8.07 13.87
N LYS A 7 -11.89 7.70 13.82
CA LYS A 7 -10.94 8.18 12.81
C LYS A 7 -11.12 7.45 11.48
N PRO A 8 -10.77 8.10 10.35
CA PRO A 8 -10.77 7.44 9.05
C PRO A 8 -9.83 6.24 9.04
N PHE A 9 -10.29 5.14 8.46
CA PHE A 9 -9.46 3.97 8.17
C PHE A 9 -9.80 3.40 6.80
N GLY A 10 -8.86 2.67 6.23
CA GLY A 10 -9.02 1.97 4.95
C GLY A 10 -8.98 0.46 5.11
N VAL A 11 -9.40 -0.24 4.06
CA VAL A 11 -9.32 -1.70 3.94
C VAL A 11 -8.40 -2.05 2.79
N ASN A 12 -7.55 -3.06 2.97
CA ASN A 12 -6.73 -3.58 1.88
C ASN A 12 -7.47 -4.69 1.12
N LEU A 13 -7.38 -4.64 -0.20
CA LEU A 13 -7.90 -5.64 -1.10
C LEU A 13 -6.81 -6.07 -2.08
N THR A 14 -6.24 -7.25 -1.86
CA THR A 14 -5.11 -7.75 -2.63
C THR A 14 -5.56 -8.70 -3.74
N PHE A 15 -5.26 -8.36 -4.99
CA PHE A 15 -5.58 -9.15 -6.18
C PHE A 15 -4.40 -10.05 -6.58
N LEU A 16 -4.17 -11.11 -5.84
CA LEU A 16 -3.15 -12.10 -6.15
C LEU A 16 -3.76 -13.40 -6.66
N PRO A 17 -3.09 -14.10 -7.58
CA PRO A 17 -3.51 -15.43 -7.98
C PRO A 17 -3.42 -16.39 -6.79
N GLY A 18 -4.43 -17.21 -6.61
CA GLY A 18 -4.50 -18.24 -5.56
C GLY A 18 -5.04 -19.55 -6.13
N PHE A 19 -4.98 -20.63 -5.33
CA PHE A 19 -5.55 -21.92 -5.70
C PHE A 19 -7.08 -21.86 -5.91
N GLN A 20 -7.73 -20.94 -5.22
CA GLN A 20 -9.15 -20.60 -5.41
C GLN A 20 -9.24 -19.09 -5.62
N GLU A 21 -10.02 -18.68 -6.60
CA GLU A 21 -10.24 -17.25 -6.83
C GLU A 21 -11.14 -16.70 -5.72
N PRO A 22 -10.67 -15.66 -5.00
CA PRO A 22 -11.48 -15.04 -3.96
C PRO A 22 -12.74 -14.38 -4.54
N ASP A 23 -13.81 -14.32 -3.76
CA ASP A 23 -15.03 -13.61 -4.12
C ASP A 23 -14.84 -12.09 -4.00
N TYR A 24 -14.08 -11.51 -4.94
CA TYR A 24 -13.84 -10.06 -4.97
C TYR A 24 -15.12 -9.23 -5.08
N PRO A 25 -16.13 -9.60 -5.89
CA PRO A 25 -17.41 -8.89 -5.90
C PRO A 25 -18.09 -8.88 -4.54
N GLY A 26 -18.10 -10.01 -3.81
CA GLY A 26 -18.62 -10.10 -2.45
C GLY A 26 -17.86 -9.24 -1.46
N TYR A 27 -16.53 -9.19 -1.55
CA TYR A 27 -15.70 -8.32 -0.72
C TYR A 27 -15.99 -6.84 -0.98
N ILE A 28 -16.10 -6.44 -2.24
CA ILE A 28 -16.42 -5.06 -2.62
C ILE A 28 -17.81 -4.67 -2.11
N LYS A 29 -18.80 -5.55 -2.27
CA LYS A 29 -20.13 -5.35 -1.70
C LYS A 29 -20.08 -5.12 -0.19
N ALA A 30 -19.36 -5.97 0.56
CA ALA A 30 -19.19 -5.83 2.00
C ALA A 30 -18.49 -4.52 2.39
N ILE A 31 -17.49 -4.07 1.62
CA ILE A 31 -16.79 -2.80 1.80
C ILE A 31 -17.76 -1.61 1.65
N VAL A 32 -18.57 -1.63 0.60
CA VAL A 32 -19.57 -0.58 0.32
C VAL A 32 -20.66 -0.55 1.41
N GLU A 33 -21.23 -1.70 1.74
CA GLU A 33 -22.26 -1.85 2.78
C GLU A 33 -21.71 -1.49 4.18
N GLY A 34 -20.43 -1.78 4.44
CA GLY A 34 -19.73 -1.40 5.66
C GLY A 34 -19.39 0.08 5.76
N GLY A 35 -19.70 0.89 4.74
CA GLY A 35 -19.47 2.33 4.74
C GLY A 35 -18.00 2.76 4.67
N ILE A 36 -17.11 1.85 4.25
CA ILE A 36 -15.68 2.13 4.08
C ILE A 36 -15.48 3.21 3.01
N LYS A 37 -14.59 4.16 3.29
CA LYS A 37 -14.31 5.31 2.40
C LYS A 37 -12.99 5.24 1.67
N ILE A 38 -12.08 4.38 2.13
CA ILE A 38 -10.73 4.25 1.59
C ILE A 38 -10.44 2.77 1.37
N VAL A 39 -10.00 2.43 0.16
CA VAL A 39 -9.52 1.08 -0.18
C VAL A 39 -8.13 1.17 -0.74
N GLU A 40 -7.19 0.45 -0.13
CA GLU A 40 -5.91 0.18 -0.73
C GLU A 40 -6.02 -1.10 -1.56
N THR A 41 -5.55 -1.08 -2.78
CA THR A 41 -5.49 -2.26 -3.65
C THR A 41 -4.05 -2.63 -3.94
N ALA A 42 -3.76 -3.93 -4.07
CA ALA A 42 -2.43 -4.44 -4.35
C ALA A 42 -2.48 -5.62 -5.33
N GLY A 43 -1.35 -5.95 -5.93
CA GLY A 43 -1.23 -7.03 -6.89
C GLY A 43 -1.69 -6.63 -8.29
N ARG A 44 -2.64 -7.36 -8.88
CA ARG A 44 -3.16 -7.03 -10.22
C ARG A 44 -3.93 -5.71 -10.24
N SER A 45 -4.04 -5.11 -11.42
CA SER A 45 -4.79 -3.87 -11.63
C SER A 45 -6.22 -3.96 -11.09
N PRO A 46 -6.70 -2.97 -10.33
CA PRO A 46 -8.08 -2.91 -9.84
C PRO A 46 -9.09 -2.46 -10.91
N GLU A 47 -8.67 -2.29 -12.16
CA GLU A 47 -9.44 -1.67 -13.25
C GLU A 47 -10.86 -2.21 -13.39
N ALA A 48 -11.04 -3.53 -13.27
CA ALA A 48 -12.34 -4.19 -13.36
C ALA A 48 -13.33 -3.76 -12.26
N TYR A 49 -12.83 -3.34 -11.10
CA TYR A 49 -13.62 -3.00 -9.92
C TYR A 49 -13.72 -1.50 -9.65
N MET A 50 -12.99 -0.69 -10.45
CA MET A 50 -13.02 0.77 -10.30
C MET A 50 -14.43 1.36 -10.44
N PRO A 51 -15.30 0.91 -11.37
CA PRO A 51 -16.65 1.44 -11.45
C PRO A 51 -17.45 1.29 -10.15
N ASP A 52 -17.38 0.14 -9.49
CA ASP A 52 -18.11 -0.13 -8.25
C ASP A 52 -17.55 0.69 -7.08
N LEU A 53 -16.22 0.71 -6.92
CA LEU A 53 -15.55 1.47 -5.87
C LEU A 53 -15.78 2.98 -6.02
N LYS A 54 -15.58 3.52 -7.21
CA LYS A 54 -15.78 4.95 -7.48
C LYS A 54 -17.24 5.34 -7.44
N GLY A 55 -18.15 4.48 -7.92
CA GLY A 55 -19.59 4.68 -7.83
C GLY A 55 -20.10 4.79 -6.39
N ALA A 56 -19.46 4.11 -5.45
CA ALA A 56 -19.71 4.20 -4.02
C ALA A 56 -18.98 5.39 -3.33
N GLY A 57 -18.26 6.22 -4.08
CA GLY A 57 -17.50 7.36 -3.55
C GLY A 57 -16.25 6.97 -2.75
N ILE A 58 -15.74 5.76 -2.96
CA ILE A 58 -14.54 5.25 -2.27
C ILE A 58 -13.28 5.83 -2.92
N LYS A 59 -12.33 6.25 -2.08
CA LYS A 59 -10.98 6.63 -2.49
C LYS A 59 -10.12 5.38 -2.65
N VAL A 60 -9.48 5.24 -3.79
CA VAL A 60 -8.66 4.07 -4.12
C VAL A 60 -7.19 4.46 -4.18
N ILE A 61 -6.39 3.76 -3.37
CA ILE A 61 -4.93 3.83 -3.37
C ILE A 61 -4.43 2.51 -3.96
N HIS A 62 -3.61 2.54 -5.02
CA HIS A 62 -3.09 1.30 -5.60
C HIS A 62 -1.58 1.16 -5.36
N LYS A 63 -1.14 -0.03 -4.92
CA LYS A 63 0.27 -0.36 -4.75
C LYS A 63 0.91 -0.67 -6.09
N CYS A 64 2.02 0.02 -6.39
CA CYS A 64 2.76 -0.09 -7.64
C CYS A 64 4.26 -0.20 -7.38
N THR A 65 4.92 -1.09 -8.09
CA THR A 65 6.36 -1.34 -7.97
C THR A 65 7.19 -0.69 -9.09
N SER A 66 6.54 0.07 -9.97
CA SER A 66 7.20 0.82 -11.04
C SER A 66 6.40 2.06 -11.43
N VAL A 67 7.07 3.06 -11.99
CA VAL A 67 6.43 4.29 -12.51
C VAL A 67 5.40 3.95 -13.59
N ARG A 68 5.70 3.01 -14.47
CA ARG A 68 4.76 2.53 -15.51
C ARG A 68 3.43 2.04 -14.91
N HIS A 69 3.49 1.26 -13.83
CA HIS A 69 2.29 0.78 -13.15
C HIS A 69 1.57 1.91 -12.42
N SER A 70 2.30 2.85 -11.83
CA SER A 70 1.74 4.03 -11.17
C SER A 70 0.97 4.93 -12.15
N LEU A 71 1.53 5.18 -13.33
CA LEU A 71 0.85 5.91 -14.41
C LEU A 71 -0.41 5.17 -14.93
N LYS A 72 -0.36 3.84 -14.99
CA LYS A 72 -1.56 3.06 -15.31
C LYS A 72 -2.63 3.19 -14.22
N ALA A 73 -2.24 3.15 -12.95
CA ALA A 73 -3.17 3.33 -11.82
C ALA A 73 -3.82 4.72 -11.86
N GLU A 74 -3.05 5.77 -12.10
CA GLU A 74 -3.56 7.12 -12.32
C GLU A 74 -4.57 7.16 -13.47
N LYS A 75 -4.21 6.60 -14.62
CA LYS A 75 -5.07 6.57 -15.83
C LYS A 75 -6.42 5.88 -15.61
N ILE A 76 -6.47 4.82 -14.81
CA ILE A 76 -7.73 4.10 -14.50
C ILE A 76 -8.55 4.77 -13.39
N GLY A 77 -8.07 5.90 -12.82
CA GLY A 77 -8.82 6.72 -11.88
C GLY A 77 -8.55 6.42 -10.39
N CYS A 78 -7.42 5.82 -10.04
CA CYS A 78 -6.99 5.77 -8.66
C CYS A 78 -6.77 7.18 -8.10
N ASP A 79 -7.08 7.40 -6.83
CA ASP A 79 -6.95 8.71 -6.18
C ASP A 79 -5.52 8.97 -5.68
N ALA A 80 -4.77 7.91 -5.43
CA ALA A 80 -3.36 7.95 -5.05
C ALA A 80 -2.69 6.61 -5.37
N VAL A 81 -1.38 6.57 -5.30
CA VAL A 81 -0.60 5.33 -5.40
C VAL A 81 0.34 5.16 -4.20
N SER A 82 0.58 3.90 -3.82
CA SER A 82 1.69 3.52 -2.95
C SER A 82 2.80 3.01 -3.84
N VAL A 83 3.91 3.73 -3.87
CA VAL A 83 5.08 3.41 -4.69
C VAL A 83 6.01 2.54 -3.87
N ASP A 84 6.08 1.26 -4.20
CA ASP A 84 6.80 0.25 -3.45
C ASP A 84 8.17 0.01 -4.08
N GLY A 85 9.24 0.47 -3.43
CA GLY A 85 10.59 0.12 -3.80
C GLY A 85 10.90 -1.37 -3.53
N PHE A 86 11.95 -1.87 -4.12
CA PHE A 86 12.40 -3.26 -3.97
C PHE A 86 12.72 -3.62 -2.49
N GLU A 87 12.96 -2.65 -1.63
CA GLU A 87 13.17 -2.81 -0.19
C GLU A 87 11.89 -3.23 0.57
N CYS A 88 10.74 -3.33 -0.11
CA CYS A 88 9.50 -3.75 0.53
C CYS A 88 9.56 -5.22 0.95
N GLY A 89 8.97 -5.54 2.12
CA GLY A 89 8.77 -6.91 2.55
C GLY A 89 7.60 -7.57 1.81
N GLY A 90 7.62 -8.90 1.70
CA GLY A 90 6.55 -9.69 1.10
C GLY A 90 6.74 -9.92 -0.40
N HIS A 91 5.96 -9.29 -1.24
CA HIS A 91 6.02 -9.43 -2.70
C HIS A 91 6.63 -8.16 -3.33
N PRO A 92 7.95 -8.09 -3.50
CA PRO A 92 8.57 -7.03 -4.28
C PRO A 92 8.13 -7.13 -5.74
N GLY A 93 8.32 -6.06 -6.51
CA GLY A 93 8.05 -6.07 -7.94
C GLY A 93 8.98 -7.00 -8.71
N GLU A 94 8.72 -7.13 -10.01
CA GLU A 94 9.56 -7.90 -10.93
C GLU A 94 10.92 -7.20 -11.17
N ASP A 95 10.98 -5.90 -10.96
CA ASP A 95 12.16 -5.06 -11.17
C ASP A 95 12.75 -4.67 -9.80
N ASP A 96 14.05 -4.88 -9.61
CA ASP A 96 14.78 -4.54 -8.38
C ASP A 96 15.10 -3.04 -8.33
N ILE A 97 14.08 -2.18 -8.34
CA ILE A 97 14.23 -0.72 -8.35
C ILE A 97 14.18 -0.19 -6.91
N PRO A 98 15.28 0.37 -6.38
CA PRO A 98 15.28 0.97 -5.04
C PRO A 98 14.54 2.31 -5.01
N ASN A 99 14.01 2.65 -3.84
CA ASN A 99 13.27 3.89 -3.63
C ASN A 99 14.06 5.16 -3.99
N MET A 100 15.38 5.16 -3.84
CA MET A 100 16.25 6.28 -4.24
C MET A 100 16.16 6.64 -5.73
N ILE A 101 15.78 5.67 -6.57
CA ILE A 101 15.56 5.90 -8.01
C ILE A 101 14.07 6.07 -8.29
N LEU A 102 13.24 5.23 -7.67
CA LEU A 102 11.83 5.10 -8.00
C LEU A 102 11.02 6.35 -7.60
N LEU A 103 11.24 6.88 -6.38
CA LEU A 103 10.45 7.99 -5.86
C LEU A 103 10.67 9.31 -6.62
N PRO A 104 11.91 9.76 -6.92
CA PRO A 104 12.11 10.96 -7.72
C PRO A 104 11.49 10.83 -9.12
N ARG A 105 11.59 9.65 -9.73
CA ARG A 105 10.95 9.41 -11.03
C ARG A 105 9.43 9.42 -10.95
N ALA A 106 8.85 8.87 -9.88
CA ALA A 106 7.40 8.96 -9.65
C ALA A 106 6.95 10.42 -9.49
N ALA A 107 7.71 11.24 -8.75
CA ALA A 107 7.43 12.66 -8.55
C ALA A 107 7.48 13.48 -9.83
N GLU A 108 8.32 13.11 -10.80
CA GLU A 108 8.39 13.77 -12.11
C GLU A 108 7.21 13.44 -13.03
N GLU A 109 6.63 12.27 -12.89
CA GLU A 109 5.68 11.72 -13.87
C GLU A 109 4.22 11.71 -13.38
N LEU A 110 3.98 11.59 -12.06
CA LEU A 110 2.63 11.49 -11.51
C LEU A 110 2.01 12.85 -11.25
N SER A 111 0.70 12.94 -11.50
CA SER A 111 -0.11 14.12 -11.16
C SER A 111 -0.99 13.89 -9.94
N ILE A 112 -1.14 12.64 -9.50
CA ILE A 112 -1.88 12.27 -8.27
C ILE A 112 -0.92 12.08 -7.10
N PRO A 113 -1.40 12.23 -5.85
CA PRO A 113 -0.58 11.99 -4.66
C PRO A 113 0.01 10.59 -4.62
N PHE A 114 1.22 10.46 -4.07
CA PHE A 114 1.79 9.15 -3.82
C PHE A 114 2.51 9.06 -2.47
N VAL A 115 2.49 7.86 -1.89
CA VAL A 115 3.24 7.53 -0.68
C VAL A 115 4.38 6.57 -0.99
N ALA A 116 5.51 6.76 -0.33
CA ALA A 116 6.65 5.86 -0.44
C ALA A 116 6.45 4.62 0.44
N SER A 117 6.74 3.45 -0.10
CA SER A 117 6.66 2.17 0.59
C SER A 117 7.91 1.32 0.30
N GLY A 118 8.23 0.42 1.22
CA GLY A 118 9.47 -0.36 1.18
C GLY A 118 10.62 0.33 1.92
N GLY A 119 11.16 -0.35 2.93
CA GLY A 119 12.25 0.17 3.77
C GLY A 119 11.87 1.35 4.68
N MET A 120 10.61 1.75 4.74
CA MET A 120 10.13 2.88 5.54
C MET A 120 9.74 2.43 6.94
N GLY A 121 10.31 3.03 7.97
CA GLY A 121 10.06 2.61 9.35
C GLY A 121 10.28 3.69 10.43
N ASN A 122 10.75 4.89 10.07
CA ASN A 122 11.04 5.95 11.04
C ASN A 122 10.90 7.36 10.45
N GLY A 123 11.08 8.39 11.30
CA GLY A 123 10.93 9.79 10.91
C GLY A 123 12.02 10.30 9.95
N GLN A 124 13.22 9.73 9.98
CA GLN A 124 14.29 10.10 9.03
C GLN A 124 13.92 9.64 7.61
N GLN A 125 13.36 8.43 7.48
CA GLN A 125 12.88 7.90 6.21
C GLN A 125 11.65 8.67 5.70
N LEU A 126 10.75 9.09 6.59
CA LEU A 126 9.66 9.99 6.21
C LEU A 126 10.22 11.31 5.64
N ALA A 127 11.17 11.95 6.33
CA ALA A 127 11.78 13.19 5.84
C ALA A 127 12.47 12.99 4.48
N ALA A 128 13.16 11.87 4.29
CA ALA A 128 13.78 11.52 3.01
C ALA A 128 12.74 11.33 1.91
N ALA A 129 11.66 10.58 2.17
CA ALA A 129 10.59 10.35 1.21
C ALA A 129 9.91 11.67 0.78
N LEU A 130 9.62 12.56 1.73
CA LEU A 130 9.07 13.89 1.45
C LEU A 130 10.04 14.74 0.60
N SER A 131 11.34 14.65 0.87
CA SER A 131 12.36 15.35 0.07
C SER A 131 12.47 14.82 -1.36
N MET A 132 12.10 13.56 -1.59
CA MET A 132 12.05 12.92 -2.91
C MET A 132 10.70 13.11 -3.63
N GLY A 133 9.79 13.90 -3.05
CA GLY A 133 8.53 14.29 -3.66
C GLY A 133 7.31 13.43 -3.27
N ALA A 134 7.46 12.45 -2.37
CA ALA A 134 6.32 11.70 -1.85
C ALA A 134 5.49 12.57 -0.88
N ASP A 135 4.18 12.31 -0.78
CA ASP A 135 3.27 12.97 0.16
C ASP A 135 3.26 12.33 1.55
N GLY A 136 3.88 11.18 1.70
CA GLY A 136 3.94 10.42 2.95
C GLY A 136 4.64 9.09 2.78
N ILE A 137 4.52 8.22 3.80
CA ILE A 137 5.06 6.86 3.76
C ILE A 137 4.01 5.82 4.15
N ASN A 138 4.19 4.61 3.62
CA ASN A 138 3.46 3.40 4.01
C ASN A 138 4.43 2.48 4.75
N MET A 139 4.03 1.96 5.91
CA MET A 139 4.85 1.10 6.76
C MET A 139 4.14 -0.21 7.07
N GLY A 140 4.82 -1.33 6.88
CA GLY A 140 4.34 -2.67 7.26
C GLY A 140 5.04 -3.18 8.52
N THR A 141 6.31 -3.55 8.41
CA THR A 141 7.09 -4.22 9.45
C THR A 141 7.11 -3.44 10.77
N ARG A 142 7.18 -2.11 10.73
CA ARG A 142 7.12 -1.26 11.92
C ARG A 142 5.84 -1.50 12.72
N PHE A 143 4.69 -1.62 12.06
CA PHE A 143 3.42 -1.89 12.72
C PHE A 143 3.24 -3.34 13.15
N ILE A 144 3.83 -4.31 12.42
CA ILE A 144 3.86 -5.72 12.84
C ILE A 144 4.57 -5.86 14.19
N ALA A 145 5.64 -5.07 14.43
CA ALA A 145 6.41 -5.11 15.67
C ALA A 145 5.73 -4.40 16.86
N THR A 146 4.56 -3.77 16.69
CA THR A 146 3.84 -3.10 17.78
C THR A 146 3.21 -4.08 18.76
N GLN A 147 2.93 -3.63 19.97
CA GLN A 147 2.26 -4.44 21.00
C GLN A 147 0.84 -4.82 20.56
N GLU A 148 0.15 -3.92 19.88
CA GLU A 148 -1.24 -4.06 19.42
C GLU A 148 -1.42 -5.04 18.26
N ALA A 149 -0.36 -5.32 17.49
CA ALA A 149 -0.47 -6.22 16.33
C ALA A 149 -0.82 -7.64 16.82
N PRO A 150 -1.84 -8.31 16.26
CA PRO A 150 -2.25 -9.65 16.65
C PRO A 150 -1.32 -10.72 16.06
N VAL A 151 -0.02 -10.55 16.24
CA VAL A 151 1.04 -11.41 15.72
C VAL A 151 1.73 -12.08 16.90
N HIS A 152 2.17 -13.34 16.72
CA HIS A 152 2.85 -14.10 17.78
C HIS A 152 4.11 -13.37 18.26
N GLN A 153 4.36 -13.40 19.58
CA GLN A 153 5.44 -12.64 20.21
C GLN A 153 6.82 -12.95 19.61
N ASN A 154 7.11 -14.21 19.31
CA ASN A 154 8.39 -14.61 18.70
C ASN A 154 8.66 -13.89 17.36
N VAL A 155 7.63 -13.58 16.58
CA VAL A 155 7.79 -12.81 15.34
C VAL A 155 8.17 -11.36 15.65
N LYS A 156 7.53 -10.75 16.65
CA LYS A 156 7.87 -9.39 17.11
C LYS A 156 9.30 -9.32 17.65
N ASP A 157 9.69 -10.30 18.47
CA ASP A 157 11.03 -10.39 19.05
C ASP A 157 12.09 -10.55 17.95
N ALA A 158 11.82 -11.39 16.94
CA ALA A 158 12.69 -11.55 15.79
C ALA A 158 12.85 -10.23 15.00
N LEU A 159 11.75 -9.51 14.75
CA LEU A 159 11.80 -8.21 14.06
C LEU A 159 12.56 -7.15 14.86
N VAL A 160 12.47 -7.16 16.19
CA VAL A 160 13.19 -6.21 17.06
C VAL A 160 14.68 -6.56 17.12
N ALA A 161 15.03 -7.84 17.07
CA ALA A 161 16.40 -8.32 17.09
C ALA A 161 17.12 -8.25 15.73
N ALA A 162 16.34 -8.10 14.63
CA ALA A 162 16.88 -8.08 13.27
C ALA A 162 17.75 -6.85 13.01
N SER A 163 18.73 -7.02 12.15
CA SER A 163 19.62 -5.98 11.61
C SER A 163 19.32 -5.70 10.15
N GLU A 164 20.07 -4.79 9.54
CA GLU A 164 20.01 -4.49 8.12
C GLU A 164 20.38 -5.69 7.20
N LEU A 165 20.96 -6.74 7.77
CA LEU A 165 21.33 -7.96 7.05
C LEU A 165 20.19 -8.99 6.98
N ASP A 166 19.13 -8.76 7.71
CA ASP A 166 17.99 -9.67 7.86
C ASP A 166 16.76 -9.23 7.00
N THR A 167 17.00 -8.41 5.98
CA THR A 167 15.98 -7.88 5.06
C THR A 167 15.84 -8.73 3.80
#